data_312de7f8861578b857570466e77228e6
#
_entry.id   312de7f8861578b857570466e77228e6
#
_cell.length_a   1.000
_cell.length_b   1.000
_cell.length_c   1.000
_cell.angle_alpha   90.00
_cell.angle_beta   90.00
_cell.angle_gamma   90.00
#
_symmetry.space_group_name_H-M   'P 1'
#
loop_
_entity.id
_entity.type
_entity.pdbx_description
1 polymer ?
#
loop_
_entity_poly.entity_id
_entity_poly.type
_entity_poly.pdbx_seq_one_letter_code
_entity_poly.pdbx_strand_id
1 'polypeptide(L)'
;MYLIFTEDDGWHTNQLTKAFELYNKEVATVKINEASIVVNENSKIIVEGKQISLKDIDGAFVRGIPGGTLEEICFHLDILHFLELHKVKVYNNAVCIEKSVDKVRTSCILNANNIPTPNTYITSNIKDLMHLKSKFFDESCVCKPIFGSQGKGLEILNKNNIHPDYENLNNVYYLQEFLEHP
;
A
#
# COMPACT_ATOMS: atom_id res chain seq x y z
N MET A 1 -13.48 20.84 -4.38
CA MET A 1 -12.30 20.67 -3.50
C MET A 1 -11.50 19.42 -3.87
N TYR A 2 -10.21 19.32 -3.46
CA TYR A 2 -9.40 18.12 -3.63
C TYR A 2 -9.15 17.44 -2.29
N LEU A 3 -8.92 16.11 -2.31
CA LEU A 3 -8.52 15.34 -1.13
C LEU A 3 -7.08 14.84 -1.31
N ILE A 4 -6.29 14.86 -0.25
CA ILE A 4 -4.99 14.19 -0.20
C ILE A 4 -5.06 13.09 0.86
N PHE A 5 -5.12 11.83 0.42
CA PHE A 5 -5.03 10.70 1.33
C PHE A 5 -3.57 10.46 1.72
N THR A 6 -3.29 10.52 3.01
CA THR A 6 -1.94 10.41 3.57
C THR A 6 -1.95 9.67 4.91
N GLU A 7 -0.82 9.15 5.31
CA GLU A 7 -0.61 8.57 6.66
C GLU A 7 -0.11 9.63 7.64
N ASP A 8 0.56 10.68 7.13
CA ASP A 8 1.17 11.72 7.95
C ASP A 8 1.17 13.10 7.25
N ASP A 9 1.42 14.13 8.03
CA ASP A 9 1.57 15.51 7.57
C ASP A 9 3.05 15.83 7.23
N GLY A 10 3.78 14.87 6.69
CA GLY A 10 5.18 14.98 6.34
C GLY A 10 5.45 15.98 5.20
N TRP A 11 6.74 16.13 4.86
CA TRP A 11 7.20 17.08 3.84
C TRP A 11 6.45 16.97 2.51
N HIS A 12 6.20 15.75 2.03
CA HIS A 12 5.52 15.54 0.75
C HIS A 12 4.07 16.05 0.76
N THR A 13 3.32 15.77 1.84
CA THR A 13 1.94 16.25 2.02
C THR A 13 1.91 17.76 2.05
N ASN A 14 2.82 18.38 2.81
CA ASN A 14 2.95 19.83 2.89
C ASN A 14 3.29 20.46 1.53
N GLN A 15 4.15 19.84 0.71
CA GLN A 15 4.47 20.35 -0.63
C GLN A 15 3.27 20.26 -1.58
N LEU A 16 2.51 19.16 -1.53
CA LEU A 16 1.28 19.03 -2.31
C LEU A 16 0.25 20.09 -1.91
N THR A 17 0.00 20.26 -0.61
CA THR A 17 -0.93 21.30 -0.10
C THR A 17 -0.54 22.68 -0.60
N LYS A 18 0.73 23.08 -0.47
CA LYS A 18 1.23 24.36 -0.99
C LYS A 18 1.03 24.47 -2.50
N ALA A 19 1.21 23.39 -3.25
CA ALA A 19 0.98 23.42 -4.69
C ALA A 19 -0.50 23.69 -5.02
N PHE A 20 -1.43 23.09 -4.30
CA PHE A 20 -2.86 23.39 -4.46
C PHE A 20 -3.18 24.85 -4.12
N GLU A 21 -2.62 25.38 -3.05
CA GLU A 21 -2.78 26.78 -2.64
C GLU A 21 -2.28 27.76 -3.72
N LEU A 22 -1.13 27.47 -4.34
CA LEU A 22 -0.57 28.28 -5.43
C LEU A 22 -1.52 28.38 -6.65
N TYR A 23 -2.32 27.34 -6.89
CA TYR A 23 -3.31 27.33 -7.95
C TYR A 23 -4.72 27.73 -7.47
N ASN A 24 -4.84 28.29 -6.27
CA ASN A 24 -6.13 28.67 -5.65
C ASN A 24 -7.14 27.50 -5.63
N LYS A 25 -6.67 26.29 -5.33
CA LYS A 25 -7.51 25.10 -5.21
C LYS A 25 -7.69 24.76 -3.74
N GLU A 26 -8.95 24.56 -3.36
CA GLU A 26 -9.28 24.05 -2.04
C GLU A 26 -8.87 22.59 -1.93
N VAL A 27 -8.13 22.26 -0.85
CA VAL A 27 -7.63 20.91 -0.59
C VAL A 27 -7.77 20.56 0.90
N ALA A 28 -8.11 19.31 1.17
CA ALA A 28 -8.11 18.75 2.54
C ALA A 28 -7.18 17.52 2.58
N THR A 29 -6.35 17.45 3.61
CA THR A 29 -5.61 16.23 3.96
C THR A 29 -6.51 15.29 4.74
N VAL A 30 -6.46 14.01 4.41
CA VAL A 30 -7.33 12.98 4.98
C VAL A 30 -6.50 11.75 5.32
N LYS A 31 -6.57 11.30 6.54
CA LYS A 31 -6.11 9.95 6.88
C LYS A 31 -7.18 8.96 6.45
N ILE A 32 -6.83 8.07 5.54
CA ILE A 32 -7.80 7.16 4.93
C ILE A 32 -8.47 6.23 5.96
N ASN A 33 -7.74 5.86 7.02
CA ASN A 33 -8.27 5.06 8.14
C ASN A 33 -9.26 5.83 9.05
N GLU A 34 -9.37 7.17 8.89
CA GLU A 34 -10.34 8.00 9.58
C GLU A 34 -11.52 8.38 8.66
N ALA A 35 -11.47 7.94 7.39
CA ALA A 35 -12.54 8.16 6.44
C ALA A 35 -13.63 7.08 6.55
N SER A 36 -14.86 7.48 6.29
CA SER A 36 -16.01 6.58 6.18
C SER A 36 -16.79 6.87 4.92
N ILE A 37 -17.47 5.87 4.36
CA ILE A 37 -18.34 6.03 3.22
C ILE A 37 -19.79 5.72 3.58
N VAL A 38 -20.71 6.44 2.95
CA VAL A 38 -22.15 6.15 3.00
C VAL A 38 -22.59 5.76 1.61
N VAL A 39 -23.11 4.54 1.49
CA VAL A 39 -23.55 3.97 0.22
C VAL A 39 -25.07 3.96 0.17
N ASN A 40 -25.66 4.93 -0.51
CA ASN A 40 -27.10 5.06 -0.76
C ASN A 40 -27.34 5.99 -1.95
N GLU A 41 -28.59 6.40 -2.18
CA GLU A 41 -28.95 7.34 -3.26
C GLU A 41 -28.19 8.69 -3.19
N ASN A 42 -27.79 9.10 -1.97
CA ASN A 42 -26.99 10.29 -1.70
C ASN A 42 -25.61 9.91 -1.15
N SER A 43 -24.91 9.05 -1.88
CA SER A 43 -23.57 8.56 -1.50
C SER A 43 -22.60 9.70 -1.20
N LYS A 44 -21.81 9.55 -0.14
CA LYS A 44 -20.88 10.57 0.37
C LYS A 44 -19.71 9.94 1.12
N ILE A 45 -18.66 10.73 1.28
CA ILE A 45 -17.56 10.42 2.18
C ILE A 45 -17.69 11.27 3.46
N ILE A 46 -17.30 10.69 4.57
CA ILE A 46 -17.23 11.39 5.87
C ILE A 46 -15.76 11.45 6.27
N VAL A 47 -15.28 12.63 6.55
CA VAL A 47 -13.92 12.91 7.01
C VAL A 47 -14.00 13.78 8.25
N GLU A 48 -13.40 13.36 9.35
CA GLU A 48 -13.42 14.09 10.65
C GLU A 48 -14.85 14.47 11.06
N GLY A 49 -15.81 13.57 10.83
CA GLY A 49 -17.23 13.81 11.13
C GLY A 49 -17.95 14.74 10.16
N LYS A 50 -17.26 15.36 9.22
CA LYS A 50 -17.87 16.19 8.17
C LYS A 50 -18.28 15.35 6.98
N GLN A 51 -19.52 15.52 6.54
CA GLN A 51 -20.04 14.85 5.36
C GLN A 51 -19.70 15.68 4.11
N ILE A 52 -19.01 15.06 3.17
CA ILE A 52 -18.62 15.67 1.88
C ILE A 52 -19.39 14.95 0.78
N SER A 53 -20.14 15.69 0.00
CA SER A 53 -20.80 15.17 -1.19
C SER A 53 -19.76 14.83 -2.25
N LEU A 54 -19.90 13.69 -2.90
CA LEU A 54 -18.97 13.26 -3.96
C LEU A 54 -18.94 14.24 -5.15
N LYS A 55 -20.01 15.00 -5.36
CA LYS A 55 -20.09 16.03 -6.42
C LYS A 55 -19.20 17.24 -6.12
N ASP A 56 -18.82 17.45 -4.86
CA ASP A 56 -18.00 18.57 -4.44
C ASP A 56 -16.50 18.22 -4.45
N ILE A 57 -16.16 16.97 -4.80
CA ILE A 57 -14.78 16.48 -4.87
C ILE A 57 -14.31 16.47 -6.34
N ASP A 58 -13.36 17.32 -6.67
CA ASP A 58 -12.75 17.43 -8.01
C ASP A 58 -11.74 16.31 -8.29
N GLY A 59 -11.12 15.78 -7.25
CA GLY A 59 -10.16 14.69 -7.33
C GLY A 59 -9.51 14.34 -6.00
N ALA A 60 -8.83 13.20 -5.98
CA ALA A 60 -8.13 12.70 -4.82
C ALA A 60 -6.69 12.29 -5.17
N PHE A 61 -5.72 12.70 -4.35
CA PHE A 61 -4.33 12.28 -4.43
C PHE A 61 -4.04 11.28 -3.31
N VAL A 62 -3.44 10.15 -3.67
CA VAL A 62 -3.09 9.11 -2.70
C VAL A 62 -1.59 9.10 -2.48
N ARG A 63 -1.18 9.41 -1.26
CA ARG A 63 0.21 9.40 -0.83
C ARG A 63 0.61 8.10 -0.17
N GLY A 64 -0.33 7.39 0.44
CA GLY A 64 -0.08 6.12 1.10
C GLY A 64 -1.38 5.42 1.46
N ILE A 65 -1.29 4.10 1.58
CA ILE A 65 -2.31 3.26 2.18
C ILE A 65 -1.68 2.67 3.43
N PRO A 66 -2.21 2.94 4.62
CA PRO A 66 -1.66 2.42 5.86
C PRO A 66 -1.74 0.88 5.88
N GLY A 67 -0.77 0.27 6.55
CA GLY A 67 -0.85 -1.15 6.88
C GLY A 67 -1.99 -1.41 7.86
N GLY A 68 -2.36 -2.69 7.98
CA GLY A 68 -3.45 -3.13 8.88
C GLY A 68 -3.82 -4.57 8.60
N THR A 69 -4.96 -4.99 9.09
CA THR A 69 -5.59 -6.26 8.73
C THR A 69 -5.96 -6.27 7.24
N LEU A 70 -6.22 -7.44 6.68
CA LEU A 70 -6.65 -7.55 5.28
C LEU A 70 -7.94 -6.76 5.05
N GLU A 71 -8.88 -6.83 5.99
CA GLU A 71 -10.16 -6.13 5.93
C GLU A 71 -9.98 -4.60 5.93
N GLU A 72 -9.08 -4.08 6.76
CA GLU A 72 -8.76 -2.65 6.77
C GLU A 72 -8.14 -2.21 5.45
N ILE A 73 -7.18 -2.96 4.92
CA ILE A 73 -6.53 -2.65 3.65
C ILE A 73 -7.55 -2.71 2.49
N CYS A 74 -8.38 -3.75 2.44
CA CYS A 74 -9.46 -3.84 1.45
C CYS A 74 -10.40 -2.64 1.54
N PHE A 75 -10.84 -2.28 2.75
CA PHE A 75 -11.73 -1.14 2.94
C PHE A 75 -11.09 0.19 2.49
N HIS A 76 -9.81 0.41 2.79
CA HIS A 76 -9.10 1.60 2.32
C HIS A 76 -9.03 1.67 0.78
N LEU A 77 -8.79 0.53 0.13
CA LEU A 77 -8.81 0.45 -1.33
C LEU A 77 -10.22 0.66 -1.90
N ASP A 78 -11.25 0.10 -1.23
CA ASP A 78 -12.64 0.27 -1.61
C ASP A 78 -13.09 1.74 -1.55
N ILE A 79 -12.55 2.54 -0.62
CA ILE A 79 -12.79 4.00 -0.60
C ILE A 79 -12.32 4.63 -1.93
N LEU A 80 -11.16 4.22 -2.45
CA LEU A 80 -10.64 4.77 -3.71
C LEU A 80 -11.50 4.31 -4.90
N HIS A 81 -11.86 3.05 -4.95
CA HIS A 81 -12.78 2.52 -5.97
C HIS A 81 -14.15 3.19 -5.90
N PHE A 82 -14.67 3.40 -4.70
CA PHE A 82 -15.93 4.13 -4.48
C PHE A 82 -15.89 5.55 -5.06
N LEU A 83 -14.81 6.29 -4.85
CA LEU A 83 -14.62 7.60 -5.45
C LEU A 83 -14.64 7.53 -6.98
N GLU A 84 -13.89 6.60 -7.59
CA GLU A 84 -13.84 6.43 -9.05
C GLU A 84 -15.20 6.01 -9.66
N LEU A 85 -15.94 5.12 -9.00
CA LEU A 85 -17.29 4.73 -9.40
C LEU A 85 -18.23 5.94 -9.47
N HIS A 86 -17.99 6.96 -8.63
CA HIS A 86 -18.75 8.22 -8.62
C HIS A 86 -18.08 9.33 -9.44
N LYS A 87 -17.15 8.99 -10.36
CA LYS A 87 -16.47 9.89 -11.29
C LYS A 87 -15.51 10.89 -10.66
N VAL A 88 -15.12 10.70 -9.41
CA VAL A 88 -14.00 11.43 -8.81
C VAL A 88 -12.68 10.85 -9.35
N LYS A 89 -11.80 11.70 -9.83
CA LYS A 89 -10.49 11.28 -10.33
C LYS A 89 -9.54 10.94 -9.16
N VAL A 90 -8.96 9.75 -9.16
CA VAL A 90 -7.98 9.31 -8.16
C VAL A 90 -6.59 9.20 -8.79
N TYR A 91 -5.57 9.76 -8.15
CA TYR A 91 -4.16 9.79 -8.58
C TYR A 91 -3.28 9.08 -7.52
N ASN A 92 -2.59 7.98 -7.87
CA ASN A 92 -2.83 7.16 -9.06
C ASN A 92 -4.20 6.50 -8.93
N ASN A 93 -4.72 5.93 -10.04
CA ASN A 93 -6.04 5.32 -9.99
C ASN A 93 -6.09 4.12 -9.03
N ALA A 94 -7.31 3.82 -8.53
CA ALA A 94 -7.52 2.81 -7.49
C ALA A 94 -6.96 1.43 -7.87
N VAL A 95 -7.13 0.99 -9.13
CA VAL A 95 -6.60 -0.29 -9.62
C VAL A 95 -5.06 -0.33 -9.60
N CYS A 96 -4.40 0.78 -9.94
CA CYS A 96 -2.94 0.86 -9.88
C CYS A 96 -2.43 0.81 -8.44
N ILE A 97 -3.09 1.50 -7.53
CA ILE A 97 -2.73 1.48 -6.11
C ILE A 97 -2.95 0.08 -5.52
N GLU A 98 -4.10 -0.54 -5.77
CA GLU A 98 -4.40 -1.91 -5.37
C GLU A 98 -3.32 -2.90 -5.80
N LYS A 99 -2.83 -2.79 -7.05
CA LYS A 99 -1.73 -3.64 -7.54
C LYS A 99 -0.40 -3.34 -6.86
N SER A 100 -0.17 -2.10 -6.43
CA SER A 100 1.11 -1.65 -5.88
C SER A 100 1.25 -1.93 -4.39
N VAL A 101 0.17 -1.97 -3.62
CA VAL A 101 0.22 -2.25 -2.17
C VAL A 101 0.50 -3.73 -1.89
N ASP A 102 0.15 -4.62 -2.81
CA ASP A 102 0.41 -6.05 -2.76
C ASP A 102 1.77 -6.37 -3.41
N LYS A 103 2.78 -6.66 -2.58
CA LYS A 103 4.15 -6.97 -3.05
C LYS A 103 4.22 -8.20 -3.93
N VAL A 104 3.38 -9.21 -3.66
CA VAL A 104 3.31 -10.44 -4.47
C VAL A 104 2.83 -10.08 -5.87
N ARG A 105 1.71 -9.41 -5.94
CA ARG A 105 1.10 -8.98 -7.22
C ARG A 105 2.02 -8.06 -8.01
N THR A 106 2.68 -7.11 -7.33
CA THR A 106 3.68 -6.23 -7.94
C THR A 106 4.81 -7.05 -8.57
N SER A 107 5.41 -8.00 -7.84
CA SER A 107 6.51 -8.82 -8.34
C SER A 107 6.09 -9.68 -9.53
N CYS A 108 4.89 -10.27 -9.48
CA CYS A 108 4.34 -11.02 -10.60
C CYS A 108 4.16 -10.15 -11.86
N ILE A 109 3.64 -8.94 -11.70
CA ILE A 109 3.43 -8.00 -12.81
C ILE A 109 4.77 -7.57 -13.40
N LEU A 110 5.75 -7.20 -12.58
CA LEU A 110 7.08 -6.80 -13.04
C LEU A 110 7.75 -7.93 -13.82
N ASN A 111 7.75 -9.13 -13.28
CA ASN A 111 8.33 -10.30 -13.92
C ASN A 111 7.63 -10.63 -15.26
N ALA A 112 6.30 -10.64 -15.29
CA ALA A 112 5.53 -10.90 -16.50
C ALA A 112 5.75 -9.87 -17.62
N ASN A 113 6.22 -8.67 -17.27
CA ASN A 113 6.57 -7.61 -18.23
C ASN A 113 8.07 -7.49 -18.48
N ASN A 114 8.88 -8.48 -18.09
CA ASN A 114 10.34 -8.51 -18.24
C ASN A 114 11.05 -7.31 -17.60
N ILE A 115 10.50 -6.76 -16.53
CA ILE A 115 11.14 -5.71 -15.74
C ILE A 115 12.05 -6.39 -14.72
N PRO A 116 13.37 -6.07 -14.69
CA PRO A 116 14.30 -6.68 -13.74
C PRO A 116 13.82 -6.51 -12.30
N THR A 117 13.73 -7.60 -11.58
CA THR A 117 13.33 -7.65 -10.17
C THR A 117 14.14 -8.72 -9.47
N PRO A 118 14.50 -8.57 -8.18
CA PRO A 118 15.22 -9.58 -7.44
C PRO A 118 14.47 -10.91 -7.41
N ASN A 119 15.19 -12.02 -7.38
CA ASN A 119 14.57 -13.34 -7.26
C ASN A 119 13.67 -13.37 -6.03
N THR A 120 12.43 -13.81 -6.23
CA THR A 120 11.40 -13.76 -5.19
C THR A 120 10.73 -15.12 -5.06
N TYR A 121 10.55 -15.54 -3.83
CA TYR A 121 9.85 -16.75 -3.48
C TYR A 121 8.75 -16.48 -2.46
N ILE A 122 7.56 -17.01 -2.70
CA ILE A 122 6.39 -16.78 -1.84
C ILE A 122 5.77 -18.13 -1.46
N THR A 123 5.47 -18.31 -0.17
CA THR A 123 4.79 -19.50 0.34
C THR A 123 3.93 -19.18 1.55
N SER A 124 2.84 -19.91 1.71
CA SER A 124 2.07 -19.98 2.98
C SER A 124 2.41 -21.22 3.81
N ASN A 125 3.34 -22.04 3.33
CA ASN A 125 3.75 -23.28 4.00
C ASN A 125 5.06 -23.08 4.76
N ILE A 126 4.98 -22.99 6.08
CA ILE A 126 6.14 -22.82 6.95
C ILE A 126 7.16 -23.95 6.81
N LYS A 127 6.73 -25.17 6.50
CA LYS A 127 7.65 -26.32 6.35
C LYS A 127 8.55 -26.16 5.13
N ASP A 128 8.07 -25.47 4.10
CA ASP A 128 8.83 -25.22 2.88
C ASP A 128 9.79 -24.05 3.05
N LEU A 129 9.54 -23.14 4.00
CA LEU A 129 10.31 -21.91 4.17
C LEU A 129 11.81 -22.16 4.28
N MET A 130 12.23 -23.09 5.13
CA MET A 130 13.65 -23.42 5.36
C MET A 130 14.29 -24.13 4.17
N HIS A 131 13.57 -25.09 3.57
CA HIS A 131 14.01 -25.79 2.38
C HIS A 131 14.20 -24.84 1.20
N LEU A 132 13.27 -23.93 1.02
CA LEU A 132 13.24 -22.98 -0.09
C LEU A 132 14.30 -21.88 0.09
N LYS A 133 14.49 -21.41 1.33
CA LYS A 133 15.59 -20.49 1.64
C LYS A 133 16.94 -21.09 1.21
N SER A 134 17.23 -22.31 1.64
CA SER A 134 18.50 -22.97 1.32
C SER A 134 18.67 -23.27 -0.17
N LYS A 135 17.59 -23.46 -0.90
CA LYS A 135 17.59 -23.78 -2.32
C LYS A 135 17.70 -22.58 -3.24
N PHE A 136 17.06 -21.45 -2.87
CA PHE A 136 16.93 -20.29 -3.74
C PHE A 136 17.81 -19.08 -3.33
N PHE A 137 18.35 -19.09 -2.10
CA PHE A 137 19.15 -17.97 -1.61
C PHE A 137 20.43 -18.50 -0.95
N ASP A 138 21.56 -18.25 -1.57
CA ASP A 138 22.85 -18.82 -1.14
C ASP A 138 23.29 -18.29 0.23
N GLU A 139 23.17 -17.00 0.51
CA GLU A 139 23.67 -16.41 1.76
C GLU A 139 22.55 -15.77 2.60
N SER A 140 21.82 -14.83 2.03
CA SER A 140 20.78 -14.09 2.75
C SER A 140 19.62 -13.70 1.84
N CYS A 141 18.46 -13.54 2.44
CA CYS A 141 17.28 -13.01 1.77
C CYS A 141 16.53 -12.06 2.70
N VAL A 142 15.70 -11.20 2.12
CA VAL A 142 14.80 -10.32 2.86
C VAL A 142 13.44 -10.96 2.95
N CYS A 143 12.94 -11.15 4.16
CA CYS A 143 11.56 -11.54 4.42
C CYS A 143 10.73 -10.27 4.62
N LYS A 144 9.57 -10.20 3.97
CA LYS A 144 8.72 -9.01 3.96
C LYS A 144 7.27 -9.38 4.22
N PRO A 145 6.50 -8.57 4.95
CA PRO A 145 5.05 -8.67 4.92
C PRO A 145 4.53 -8.32 3.52
N ILE A 146 3.46 -8.98 3.07
CA ILE A 146 2.86 -8.68 1.75
C ILE A 146 2.42 -7.23 1.68
N PHE A 147 1.69 -6.79 2.70
CA PHE A 147 1.25 -5.40 2.86
C PHE A 147 2.15 -4.69 3.87
N GLY A 148 2.39 -3.41 3.66
CA GLY A 148 3.21 -2.58 4.52
C GLY A 148 4.12 -1.66 3.73
N SER A 149 4.54 -0.57 4.37
CA SER A 149 5.35 0.51 3.79
C SER A 149 6.55 0.85 4.68
N GLN A 150 7.44 1.71 4.18
CA GLN A 150 8.54 2.31 4.94
C GLN A 150 9.50 1.31 5.62
N GLY A 151 9.63 0.11 5.08
CA GLY A 151 10.53 -0.90 5.63
C GLY A 151 10.05 -1.56 6.94
N LYS A 152 8.85 -1.26 7.41
CA LYS A 152 8.29 -1.89 8.61
C LYS A 152 8.08 -3.39 8.39
N GLY A 153 8.53 -4.20 9.35
CA GLY A 153 8.40 -5.66 9.29
C GLY A 153 9.32 -6.34 8.27
N LEU A 154 10.37 -5.66 7.78
CA LEU A 154 11.41 -6.29 6.98
C LEU A 154 12.40 -7.01 7.88
N GLU A 155 12.76 -8.25 7.54
CA GLU A 155 13.78 -9.02 8.24
C GLU A 155 14.78 -9.61 7.26
N ILE A 156 16.06 -9.55 7.61
CA ILE A 156 17.11 -10.23 6.87
C ILE A 156 17.28 -11.63 7.48
N LEU A 157 16.99 -12.64 6.68
CA LEU A 157 17.21 -14.04 7.04
C LEU A 157 18.56 -14.49 6.47
N ASN A 158 19.43 -15.01 7.33
CA ASN A 158 20.73 -15.55 7.00
C ASN A 158 21.00 -16.84 7.78
N LYS A 159 22.22 -17.32 7.80
CA LYS A 159 22.60 -18.57 8.52
C LYS A 159 22.38 -18.47 10.04
N ASN A 160 22.46 -17.26 10.60
CA ASN A 160 22.34 -17.02 12.05
C ASN A 160 20.91 -16.63 12.46
N ASN A 161 20.15 -16.05 11.54
CA ASN A 161 18.75 -15.68 11.72
C ASN A 161 17.90 -16.36 10.65
N ILE A 162 17.35 -17.51 10.98
CA ILE A 162 16.65 -18.38 10.03
C ILE A 162 15.13 -18.38 10.21
N HIS A 163 14.65 -17.82 11.31
CA HIS A 163 13.22 -17.76 11.62
C HIS A 163 12.74 -16.31 11.59
N PRO A 164 11.82 -15.97 10.66
CA PRO A 164 11.18 -14.67 10.68
C PRO A 164 10.20 -14.56 11.87
N ASP A 165 9.90 -13.34 12.25
CA ASP A 165 8.80 -13.07 13.19
C ASP A 165 7.46 -13.40 12.52
N TYR A 166 6.93 -14.57 12.87
CA TYR A 166 5.72 -15.13 12.26
C TYR A 166 4.47 -14.30 12.56
N GLU A 167 4.42 -13.58 13.67
CA GLU A 167 3.26 -12.79 14.07
C GLU A 167 3.01 -11.63 13.10
N ASN A 168 4.08 -11.08 12.54
CA ASN A 168 4.00 -9.95 11.59
C ASN A 168 3.75 -10.34 10.14
N LEU A 169 3.76 -11.64 9.79
CA LEU A 169 3.71 -12.11 8.40
C LEU A 169 2.35 -12.68 7.97
N ASN A 170 1.37 -12.77 8.89
CA ASN A 170 0.04 -13.31 8.61
C ASN A 170 0.06 -14.66 7.86
N ASN A 171 1.01 -15.54 8.20
CA ASN A 171 1.22 -16.87 7.60
C ASN A 171 1.51 -16.86 6.09
N VAL A 172 1.96 -15.76 5.51
CA VAL A 172 2.46 -15.73 4.14
C VAL A 172 3.87 -15.13 4.13
N TYR A 173 4.80 -15.91 3.63
CA TYR A 173 6.23 -15.61 3.62
C TYR A 173 6.64 -15.15 2.23
N TYR A 174 6.97 -13.88 2.11
CA TYR A 174 7.53 -13.29 0.90
C TYR A 174 9.03 -13.14 1.10
N LEU A 175 9.80 -14.02 0.49
CA LEU A 175 11.26 -14.03 0.51
C LEU A 175 11.79 -13.42 -0.79
N GLN A 176 12.72 -12.49 -0.67
CA GLN A 176 13.35 -11.86 -1.81
C GLN A 176 14.86 -11.83 -1.64
N GLU A 177 15.58 -12.01 -2.73
CA GLU A 177 17.03 -11.92 -2.78
C GLU A 177 17.51 -10.60 -2.18
N PHE A 178 18.51 -10.68 -1.29
CA PHE A 178 19.16 -9.51 -0.74
C PHE A 178 20.26 -9.06 -1.70
N LEU A 179 20.06 -7.89 -2.29
CA LEU A 179 21.06 -7.27 -3.17
C LEU A 179 21.84 -6.23 -2.37
N GLU A 180 23.15 -6.42 -2.30
CA GLU A 180 24.03 -5.41 -1.75
C GLU A 180 24.07 -4.21 -2.72
N HIS A 181 23.84 -3.02 -2.18
CA HIS A 181 24.06 -1.78 -2.91
C HIS A 181 25.45 -1.24 -2.60
N PRO A 182 26.22 -0.81 -3.61
CA PRO A 182 27.48 -0.13 -3.38
C PRO A 182 27.30 1.22 -2.70
#